data_34a89d000e7219c288eb5341c364f3a4
#
_entry.id   34a89d000e7219c288eb5341c364f3a4
#
_cell.length_a   1.000
_cell.length_b   1.000
_cell.length_c   1.000
_cell.angle_alpha   90.00
_cell.angle_beta   90.00
_cell.angle_gamma   90.00
#
_symmetry.space_group_name_H-M   'P 1'
#
loop_
_entity.id
_entity.type
_entity.pdbx_description
1 polymer ?
#
loop_
_entity_poly.entity_id
_entity_poly.type
_entity_poly.pdbx_seq_one_letter_code
_entity_poly.pdbx_strand_id
1 'polypeptide(L)'
;SRSSFGSLYVFPGGKLDPEDAERDLYSYCEGMDDEEASARLGIQNDGLSYWIACIRECFEEVGVLLTNPDDPLIQDNDKLSSLRKKLNDKEISFKDICVSESLRLRTKNIVPCAHWITPAVEPKRFDTRFFLAKVNARQLACHDGFELTESFWIKPKDALVKLKDGKMNMILPTISNIEQLAEFSTSDEAFNYYESLGNNAIQPILPKFIKQDGKWVGFLPGEKGYDDV
;
A
#
# COMPACT_ATOMS: atom_id res chain seq x y z
N SER A 1 8.59 15.62 -25.67
CA SER A 1 7.91 16.65 -24.88
C SER A 1 7.70 16.11 -23.48
N ARG A 2 8.48 16.59 -22.51
CA ARG A 2 8.27 16.29 -21.09
C ARG A 2 6.91 16.87 -20.69
N SER A 3 6.00 16.01 -20.27
CA SER A 3 4.70 16.43 -19.73
C SER A 3 4.90 17.36 -18.54
N SER A 4 4.26 18.49 -18.55
CA SER A 4 4.30 19.54 -17.53
C SER A 4 3.48 19.20 -16.28
N PHE A 5 3.22 17.92 -16.01
CA PHE A 5 2.68 17.46 -14.74
C PHE A 5 3.84 17.03 -13.88
N GLY A 6 4.12 17.79 -12.82
CA GLY A 6 5.13 17.44 -11.82
C GLY A 6 4.94 16.01 -11.32
N SER A 7 6.02 15.36 -10.88
CA SER A 7 5.99 14.01 -10.33
C SER A 7 4.87 13.86 -9.30
N LEU A 8 4.01 12.85 -9.45
CA LEU A 8 2.99 12.53 -8.47
C LEU A 8 3.62 11.72 -7.35
N TYR A 9 3.34 12.11 -6.11
CA TYR A 9 3.71 11.33 -4.94
C TYR A 9 2.61 10.31 -4.64
N VAL A 10 3.01 9.07 -4.49
CA VAL A 10 2.15 7.92 -4.21
C VAL A 10 2.77 7.07 -3.10
N PHE A 11 1.96 6.24 -2.46
CA PHE A 11 2.49 5.17 -1.61
C PHE A 11 3.05 4.05 -2.49
N PRO A 12 4.05 3.29 -2.00
CA PRO A 12 4.54 2.11 -2.71
C PRO A 12 3.40 1.10 -2.87
N GLY A 13 3.37 0.42 -4.01
CA GLY A 13 2.37 -0.61 -4.29
C GLY A 13 2.05 -0.78 -5.76
N GLY A 14 1.59 -1.96 -6.11
CA GLY A 14 1.27 -2.37 -7.47
C GLY A 14 0.06 -3.30 -7.56
N LYS A 15 0.13 -4.27 -8.44
CA LYS A 15 -0.93 -5.23 -8.69
C LYS A 15 -0.66 -6.52 -7.93
N LEU A 16 -1.74 -7.24 -7.65
CA LEU A 16 -1.63 -8.65 -7.29
C LEU A 16 -1.04 -9.43 -8.48
N ASP A 17 0.04 -10.13 -8.22
CA ASP A 17 0.54 -11.13 -9.15
C ASP A 17 -0.08 -12.50 -8.85
N PRO A 18 -0.27 -13.36 -9.86
CA PRO A 18 -0.76 -14.72 -9.64
C PRO A 18 0.09 -15.50 -8.62
N GLU A 19 1.39 -15.25 -8.56
CA GLU A 19 2.31 -15.87 -7.60
C GLU A 19 2.00 -15.48 -6.15
N ASP A 20 1.47 -14.28 -5.90
CA ASP A 20 1.09 -13.84 -4.55
C ASP A 20 0.00 -14.72 -3.92
N ALA A 21 -0.81 -15.40 -4.76
CA ALA A 21 -1.88 -16.32 -4.34
C ALA A 21 -1.43 -17.80 -4.27
N GLU A 22 -0.15 -18.09 -4.46
CA GLU A 22 0.35 -19.44 -4.33
C GLU A 22 0.30 -19.93 -2.88
N ARG A 23 -0.38 -21.06 -2.66
CA ARG A 23 -0.59 -21.62 -1.30
C ARG A 23 0.71 -21.92 -0.56
N ASP A 24 1.78 -22.24 -1.26
CA ASP A 24 3.08 -22.49 -0.67
C ASP A 24 3.64 -21.22 0.01
N LEU A 25 3.41 -20.02 -0.58
CA LEU A 25 3.80 -18.75 0.00
C LEU A 25 3.09 -18.45 1.33
N TYR A 26 1.86 -18.92 1.50
CA TYR A 26 1.10 -18.72 2.72
C TYR A 26 1.76 -19.34 3.94
N SER A 27 2.55 -20.41 3.76
CA SER A 27 3.31 -21.03 4.83
C SER A 27 4.45 -20.16 5.40
N TYR A 28 4.86 -19.13 4.68
CA TYR A 28 5.85 -18.14 5.11
C TYR A 28 5.24 -16.98 5.87
N CYS A 29 3.90 -16.83 5.85
CA CYS A 29 3.19 -15.79 6.58
C CYS A 29 3.10 -16.12 8.07
N GLU A 30 3.38 -15.13 8.92
CA GLU A 30 3.35 -15.28 10.37
C GLU A 30 2.31 -14.36 11.00
N GLY A 31 1.35 -14.97 11.71
CA GLY A 31 0.38 -14.27 12.55
C GLY A 31 -0.98 -14.02 11.90
N MET A 32 -1.22 -14.51 10.68
CA MET A 32 -2.52 -14.46 10.01
C MET A 32 -2.60 -15.59 8.98
N ASP A 33 -3.73 -16.24 8.87
CA ASP A 33 -4.04 -17.19 7.80
C ASP A 33 -4.95 -16.55 6.72
N ASP A 34 -5.24 -17.33 5.66
CA ASP A 34 -6.04 -16.83 4.53
C ASP A 34 -7.51 -16.60 4.89
N GLU A 35 -8.07 -17.38 5.83
CA GLU A 35 -9.46 -17.21 6.28
C GLU A 35 -9.61 -15.88 7.02
N GLU A 36 -8.71 -15.58 7.97
CA GLU A 36 -8.70 -14.31 8.69
C GLU A 36 -8.45 -13.13 7.74
N ALA A 37 -7.47 -13.24 6.83
CA ALA A 37 -7.16 -12.20 5.85
C ALA A 37 -8.36 -11.90 4.95
N SER A 38 -9.02 -12.96 4.45
CA SER A 38 -10.20 -12.84 3.60
C SER A 38 -11.38 -12.22 4.34
N ALA A 39 -11.61 -12.62 5.58
CA ALA A 39 -12.64 -12.03 6.43
C ALA A 39 -12.40 -10.54 6.70
N ARG A 40 -11.16 -10.14 6.95
CA ARG A 40 -10.78 -8.73 7.15
C ARG A 40 -11.06 -7.88 5.91
N LEU A 41 -10.85 -8.41 4.70
CA LEU A 41 -11.10 -7.72 3.45
C LEU A 41 -12.54 -7.83 2.95
N GLY A 42 -13.38 -8.66 3.57
CA GLY A 42 -14.74 -8.93 3.12
C GLY A 42 -14.79 -9.67 1.78
N ILE A 43 -13.84 -10.56 1.52
CA ILE A 43 -13.78 -11.40 0.32
C ILE A 43 -13.86 -12.89 0.69
N GLN A 44 -14.12 -13.76 -0.28
CA GLN A 44 -14.36 -15.17 -0.01
C GLN A 44 -13.10 -15.98 0.29
N ASN A 45 -12.01 -15.70 -0.43
CA ASN A 45 -10.73 -16.43 -0.36
C ASN A 45 -9.61 -15.57 -0.93
N ASP A 46 -8.37 -16.07 -0.78
CA ASP A 46 -7.15 -15.46 -1.27
C ASP A 46 -6.87 -14.06 -0.68
N GLY A 47 -7.43 -13.77 0.51
CA GLY A 47 -7.17 -12.52 1.22
C GLY A 47 -5.71 -12.32 1.55
N LEU A 48 -5.01 -13.39 1.93
CA LEU A 48 -3.61 -13.33 2.31
C LEU A 48 -2.68 -12.89 1.17
N SER A 49 -3.09 -13.12 -0.09
CA SER A 49 -2.36 -12.63 -1.28
C SER A 49 -2.16 -11.12 -1.28
N TYR A 50 -3.11 -10.35 -0.74
CA TYR A 50 -2.99 -8.88 -0.63
C TYR A 50 -1.90 -8.45 0.35
N TRP A 51 -1.70 -9.19 1.45
CA TRP A 51 -0.58 -8.95 2.38
C TRP A 51 0.76 -9.29 1.75
N ILE A 52 0.81 -10.42 1.03
CA ILE A 52 2.02 -10.85 0.31
C ILE A 52 2.38 -9.80 -0.75
N ALA A 53 1.41 -9.37 -1.56
CA ALA A 53 1.62 -8.31 -2.55
C ALA A 53 2.12 -7.01 -1.89
N CYS A 54 1.51 -6.59 -0.77
CA CYS A 54 1.96 -5.41 -0.02
C CYS A 54 3.44 -5.54 0.40
N ILE A 55 3.86 -6.71 0.90
CA ILE A 55 5.24 -6.95 1.31
C ILE A 55 6.19 -6.95 0.10
N ARG A 56 5.81 -7.65 -0.98
CA ARG A 56 6.58 -7.75 -2.22
C ARG A 56 6.79 -6.37 -2.85
N GLU A 57 5.73 -5.61 -3.05
CA GLU A 57 5.77 -4.27 -3.65
C GLU A 57 6.59 -3.28 -2.80
N CYS A 58 6.44 -3.30 -1.48
CA CYS A 58 7.30 -2.51 -0.59
C CYS A 58 8.78 -2.87 -0.75
N PHE A 59 9.10 -4.15 -0.95
CA PHE A 59 10.46 -4.58 -1.17
C PHE A 59 10.96 -4.17 -2.55
N GLU A 60 10.17 -4.38 -3.61
CA GLU A 60 10.52 -4.03 -4.99
C GLU A 60 10.72 -2.53 -5.16
N GLU A 61 9.80 -1.69 -4.69
CA GLU A 61 9.81 -0.27 -4.97
C GLU A 61 10.67 0.56 -4.02
N VAL A 62 10.69 0.22 -2.72
CA VAL A 62 11.38 1.03 -1.70
C VAL A 62 12.42 0.27 -0.88
N GLY A 63 12.63 -1.02 -1.15
CA GLY A 63 13.64 -1.84 -0.48
C GLY A 63 13.32 -2.19 0.97
N VAL A 64 12.07 -1.98 1.40
CA VAL A 64 11.61 -2.31 2.76
C VAL A 64 11.00 -3.70 2.77
N LEU A 65 11.65 -4.64 3.43
CA LEU A 65 11.17 -6.00 3.58
C LEU A 65 10.47 -6.19 4.94
N LEU A 66 9.17 -6.46 4.91
CA LEU A 66 8.32 -6.60 6.10
C LEU A 66 8.40 -8.04 6.65
N THR A 67 9.52 -8.36 7.27
CA THR A 67 9.83 -9.66 7.89
C THR A 67 10.14 -9.49 9.38
N ASN A 68 10.58 -10.55 10.04
CA ASN A 68 10.98 -10.51 11.45
C ASN A 68 12.09 -9.46 11.65
N PRO A 69 12.00 -8.56 12.66
CA PRO A 69 13.04 -7.57 12.94
C PRO A 69 14.43 -8.16 13.21
N ASP A 70 14.48 -9.40 13.67
CA ASP A 70 15.72 -10.11 13.97
C ASP A 70 16.21 -10.99 12.81
N ASP A 71 15.53 -10.91 11.64
CA ASP A 71 15.93 -11.64 10.45
C ASP A 71 17.32 -11.17 9.99
N PRO A 72 18.29 -12.11 9.83
CA PRO A 72 19.64 -11.76 9.42
C PRO A 72 19.69 -11.01 8.08
N LEU A 73 18.75 -11.29 7.17
CA LEU A 73 18.70 -10.66 5.85
C LEU A 73 18.52 -9.15 5.93
N ILE A 74 17.67 -8.63 6.83
CA ILE A 74 17.45 -7.17 6.95
C ILE A 74 18.65 -6.43 7.57
N GLN A 75 19.66 -7.14 8.05
CA GLN A 75 20.91 -6.59 8.56
C GLN A 75 22.04 -6.63 7.52
N ASP A 76 21.85 -7.37 6.44
CA ASP A 76 22.78 -7.48 5.32
C ASP A 76 22.29 -6.68 4.13
N ASN A 77 22.63 -5.38 4.13
CA ASN A 77 22.19 -4.44 3.10
C ASN A 77 22.66 -4.82 1.69
N ASP A 78 23.83 -5.40 1.55
CA ASP A 78 24.38 -5.78 0.24
C ASP A 78 23.59 -6.95 -0.34
N LYS A 79 23.34 -7.97 0.48
CA LYS A 79 22.53 -9.13 0.10
C LYS A 79 21.08 -8.70 -0.22
N LEU A 80 20.48 -7.88 0.65
CA LEU A 80 19.13 -7.36 0.47
C LEU A 80 19.01 -6.60 -0.87
N SER A 81 19.95 -5.71 -1.15
CA SER A 81 19.99 -4.94 -2.41
C SER A 81 20.19 -5.83 -3.62
N SER A 82 21.04 -6.88 -3.51
CA SER A 82 21.25 -7.86 -4.58
C SER A 82 19.99 -8.67 -4.88
N LEU A 83 19.28 -9.15 -3.86
CA LEU A 83 18.03 -9.89 -4.03
C LEU A 83 16.93 -9.02 -4.62
N ARG A 84 16.80 -7.76 -4.14
CA ARG A 84 15.86 -6.80 -4.69
C ARG A 84 16.12 -6.54 -6.17
N LYS A 85 17.39 -6.35 -6.55
CA LYS A 85 17.76 -6.17 -7.95
C LYS A 85 17.36 -7.36 -8.82
N LYS A 86 17.66 -8.59 -8.38
CA LYS A 86 17.29 -9.81 -9.10
C LYS A 86 15.77 -9.97 -9.23
N LEU A 87 15.00 -9.60 -8.20
CA LEU A 87 13.55 -9.61 -8.22
C LEU A 87 13.01 -8.61 -9.26
N ASN A 88 13.49 -7.36 -9.25
CA ASN A 88 13.10 -6.32 -10.20
C ASN A 88 13.50 -6.66 -11.63
N ASP A 89 14.65 -7.31 -11.83
CA ASP A 89 15.13 -7.81 -13.14
C ASP A 89 14.39 -9.10 -13.57
N LYS A 90 13.49 -9.65 -12.73
CA LYS A 90 12.74 -10.91 -12.94
C LYS A 90 13.64 -12.14 -13.11
N GLU A 91 14.81 -12.12 -12.50
CA GLU A 91 15.73 -13.25 -12.46
C GLU A 91 15.31 -14.30 -11.43
N ILE A 92 14.65 -13.86 -10.36
CA ILE A 92 14.08 -14.70 -9.29
C ILE A 92 12.68 -14.20 -8.93
N SER A 93 11.83 -15.08 -8.40
CA SER A 93 10.54 -14.72 -7.86
C SER A 93 10.64 -14.28 -6.38
N PHE A 94 9.60 -13.62 -5.87
CA PHE A 94 9.51 -13.31 -4.44
C PHE A 94 9.43 -14.60 -3.59
N LYS A 95 8.78 -15.63 -4.13
CA LYS A 95 8.75 -16.96 -3.52
C LYS A 95 10.14 -17.56 -3.38
N ASP A 96 10.99 -17.45 -4.41
CA ASP A 96 12.37 -17.95 -4.34
C ASP A 96 13.16 -17.28 -3.22
N ILE A 97 12.95 -15.98 -3.00
CA ILE A 97 13.55 -15.25 -1.87
C ILE A 97 13.02 -15.80 -0.54
N CYS A 98 11.72 -15.98 -0.40
CA CYS A 98 11.13 -16.54 0.82
C CYS A 98 11.68 -17.92 1.15
N VAL A 99 11.85 -18.78 0.13
CA VAL A 99 12.40 -20.13 0.29
C VAL A 99 13.88 -20.09 0.65
N SER A 100 14.71 -19.41 -0.16
CA SER A 100 16.17 -19.42 0.00
C SER A 100 16.63 -18.78 1.30
N GLU A 101 15.91 -17.74 1.73
CA GLU A 101 16.23 -17.00 2.96
C GLU A 101 15.43 -17.50 4.17
N SER A 102 14.53 -18.48 3.99
CA SER A 102 13.64 -18.98 5.06
C SER A 102 12.88 -17.87 5.77
N LEU A 103 12.39 -16.90 5.00
CA LEU A 103 11.74 -15.70 5.54
C LEU A 103 10.50 -16.04 6.39
N ARG A 104 10.17 -15.13 7.30
CA ARG A 104 8.91 -15.10 8.04
C ARG A 104 8.25 -13.74 7.82
N LEU A 105 7.27 -13.71 6.92
CA LEU A 105 6.53 -12.50 6.55
C LEU A 105 5.61 -12.08 7.69
N ARG A 106 5.81 -10.89 8.23
CA ARG A 106 5.10 -10.39 9.43
C ARG A 106 3.74 -9.81 9.08
N THR A 107 2.81 -10.65 8.64
CA THR A 107 1.46 -10.23 8.23
C THR A 107 0.68 -9.52 9.34
N LYS A 108 0.89 -9.90 10.60
CA LYS A 108 0.27 -9.23 11.76
C LYS A 108 0.72 -7.76 11.97
N ASN A 109 1.81 -7.34 11.35
CA ASN A 109 2.29 -5.96 11.42
C ASN A 109 1.72 -5.10 10.27
N ILE A 110 0.74 -5.61 9.54
CA ILE A 110 0.11 -4.97 8.39
C ILE A 110 -1.40 -5.02 8.57
N VAL A 111 -2.06 -3.87 8.50
CA VAL A 111 -3.51 -3.75 8.66
C VAL A 111 -4.13 -2.97 7.49
N PRO A 112 -5.30 -3.39 6.97
CA PRO A 112 -5.99 -2.61 5.94
C PRO A 112 -6.47 -1.29 6.53
N CYS A 113 -6.33 -0.18 5.79
CA CYS A 113 -6.71 1.14 6.27
C CYS A 113 -7.63 1.91 5.31
N ALA A 114 -7.62 1.60 4.02
CA ALA A 114 -8.55 2.20 3.07
C ALA A 114 -8.79 1.28 1.86
N HIS A 115 -9.93 1.48 1.20
CA HIS A 115 -10.31 0.75 0.00
C HIS A 115 -10.90 1.74 -1.01
N TRP A 116 -10.21 1.96 -2.13
CA TRP A 116 -10.62 2.91 -3.15
C TRP A 116 -10.95 2.20 -4.46
N ILE A 117 -12.10 2.52 -5.04
CA ILE A 117 -12.49 2.02 -6.36
C ILE A 117 -12.52 3.18 -7.33
N THR A 118 -11.82 3.06 -8.46
CA THR A 118 -11.83 4.09 -9.49
C THR A 118 -13.24 4.29 -10.04
N PRO A 119 -13.70 5.54 -10.20
CA PRO A 119 -15.03 5.86 -10.72
C PRO A 119 -15.32 5.25 -12.08
N ALA A 120 -16.61 5.00 -12.36
CA ALA A 120 -17.04 4.37 -13.62
C ALA A 120 -16.78 5.24 -14.87
N VAL A 121 -16.58 6.53 -14.69
CA VAL A 121 -16.29 7.48 -15.80
C VAL A 121 -14.86 7.37 -16.32
N GLU A 122 -13.97 6.74 -15.54
CA GLU A 122 -12.58 6.58 -15.93
C GLU A 122 -12.38 5.37 -16.84
N PRO A 123 -11.59 5.50 -17.93
CA PRO A 123 -11.37 4.43 -18.91
C PRO A 123 -10.55 3.25 -18.33
N LYS A 124 -9.71 3.53 -17.33
CA LYS A 124 -8.93 2.52 -16.62
C LYS A 124 -9.30 2.56 -15.15
N ARG A 125 -9.78 1.44 -14.65
CA ARG A 125 -10.28 1.34 -13.28
C ARG A 125 -9.43 0.39 -12.46
N PHE A 126 -9.27 0.77 -11.19
CA PHE A 126 -8.56 0.00 -10.18
C PHE A 126 -9.48 -0.21 -8.98
N ASP A 127 -9.33 -1.36 -8.37
CA ASP A 127 -9.81 -1.69 -7.02
C ASP A 127 -8.56 -1.75 -6.13
N THR A 128 -8.34 -0.71 -5.34
CA THR A 128 -7.07 -0.51 -4.62
C THR A 128 -7.29 -0.55 -3.12
N ARG A 129 -6.65 -1.48 -2.46
CA ARG A 129 -6.63 -1.59 -1.00
C ARG A 129 -5.34 -1.01 -0.46
N PHE A 130 -5.46 -0.17 0.57
CA PHE A 130 -4.33 0.46 1.25
C PHE A 130 -4.11 -0.18 2.61
N PHE A 131 -2.85 -0.31 2.98
CA PHE A 131 -2.44 -0.94 4.22
C PHE A 131 -1.51 -0.03 5.01
N LEU A 132 -1.59 -0.10 6.33
CA LEU A 132 -0.57 0.41 7.23
C LEU A 132 0.34 -0.74 7.63
N ALA A 133 1.64 -0.54 7.51
CA ALA A 133 2.63 -1.52 7.93
C ALA A 133 3.59 -0.92 8.97
N LYS A 134 3.83 -1.65 10.06
CA LYS A 134 4.90 -1.32 11.01
C LYS A 134 6.24 -1.74 10.44
N VAL A 135 7.14 -0.78 10.28
CA VAL A 135 8.49 -1.00 9.72
C VAL A 135 9.52 -0.98 10.83
N ASN A 136 10.55 -1.82 10.70
CA ASN A 136 11.72 -1.74 11.58
C ASN A 136 12.46 -0.42 11.31
N ALA A 137 12.69 0.37 12.37
CA ALA A 137 13.39 1.66 12.29
C ALA A 137 14.81 1.58 11.70
N ARG A 138 15.40 0.38 11.61
CA ARG A 138 16.72 0.16 11.00
C ARG A 138 16.67 0.10 9.47
N GLN A 139 15.52 -0.17 8.87
CA GLN A 139 15.37 -0.20 7.42
C GLN A 139 15.18 1.22 6.88
N LEU A 140 16.05 1.62 5.97
CA LEU A 140 15.95 2.90 5.25
C LEU A 140 15.27 2.64 3.91
N ALA A 141 14.16 3.34 3.66
CA ALA A 141 13.53 3.30 2.35
C ALA A 141 14.45 3.93 1.29
N CYS A 142 14.67 3.22 0.21
CA CYS A 142 15.45 3.68 -0.93
C CYS A 142 14.70 3.32 -2.22
N HIS A 143 14.40 4.32 -3.06
CA HIS A 143 13.71 4.09 -4.33
C HIS A 143 14.54 3.17 -5.25
N ASP A 144 13.86 2.49 -6.16
CA ASP A 144 14.47 1.56 -7.12
C ASP A 144 15.20 2.26 -8.28
N GLY A 145 14.83 3.53 -8.54
CA GLY A 145 15.38 4.34 -9.64
C GLY A 145 14.72 4.07 -11.00
N PHE A 146 13.75 3.17 -11.08
CA PHE A 146 13.02 2.84 -12.30
C PHE A 146 11.59 3.38 -12.26
N GLU A 147 10.75 2.86 -11.38
CA GLU A 147 9.36 3.30 -11.22
C GLU A 147 9.28 4.52 -10.30
N LEU A 148 10.06 4.54 -9.22
CA LEU A 148 10.17 5.65 -8.30
C LEU A 148 11.50 6.40 -8.50
N THR A 149 11.43 7.71 -8.61
CA THR A 149 12.60 8.59 -8.77
C THR A 149 13.04 9.25 -7.48
N GLU A 150 12.20 9.27 -6.47
CA GLU A 150 12.45 9.84 -5.14
C GLU A 150 11.61 9.13 -4.10
N SER A 151 12.19 8.78 -2.96
CA SER A 151 11.48 8.26 -1.79
C SER A 151 11.99 8.90 -0.51
N PHE A 152 11.08 9.20 0.42
CA PHE A 152 11.42 9.75 1.72
C PHE A 152 10.33 9.50 2.76
N TRP A 153 10.74 9.49 4.02
CA TRP A 153 9.81 9.44 5.14
C TRP A 153 9.28 10.83 5.45
N ILE A 154 7.98 10.96 5.61
CA ILE A 154 7.33 12.23 5.92
C ILE A 154 6.19 12.03 6.92
N LYS A 155 6.03 12.97 7.84
CA LYS A 155 4.85 12.99 8.70
C LYS A 155 3.62 13.39 7.87
N PRO A 156 2.43 12.78 8.12
CA PRO A 156 1.21 13.12 7.38
C PRO A 156 0.91 14.63 7.35
N LYS A 157 1.01 15.31 8.50
CA LYS A 157 0.80 16.77 8.58
C LYS A 157 1.77 17.58 7.74
N ASP A 158 3.03 17.17 7.67
CA ASP A 158 4.05 17.86 6.86
C ASP A 158 3.81 17.63 5.35
N ALA A 159 3.30 16.45 4.97
CA ALA A 159 2.89 16.17 3.59
C ALA A 159 1.75 17.08 3.15
N LEU A 160 0.73 17.29 4.00
CA LEU A 160 -0.39 18.21 3.72
C LEU A 160 0.07 19.67 3.61
N VAL A 161 1.03 20.09 4.42
CA VAL A 161 1.64 21.43 4.29
C VAL A 161 2.34 21.57 2.94
N LYS A 162 3.15 20.58 2.55
CA LYS A 162 3.82 20.60 1.24
C LYS A 162 2.85 20.56 0.06
N LEU A 163 1.74 19.82 0.18
CA LEU A 163 0.66 19.83 -0.82
C LEU A 163 0.06 21.24 -0.96
N LYS A 164 -0.31 21.88 0.16
CA LYS A 164 -0.86 23.22 0.18
C LYS A 164 0.09 24.26 -0.40
N ASP A 165 1.39 24.11 -0.14
CA ASP A 165 2.45 24.98 -0.69
C ASP A 165 2.76 24.73 -2.17
N GLY A 166 2.09 23.74 -2.83
CA GLY A 166 2.37 23.35 -4.21
C GLY A 166 3.71 22.65 -4.41
N LYS A 167 4.33 22.15 -3.32
CA LYS A 167 5.61 21.43 -3.34
C LYS A 167 5.46 19.92 -3.50
N MET A 168 4.25 19.41 -3.35
CA MET A 168 3.88 18.00 -3.61
C MET A 168 2.57 17.96 -4.42
N ASN A 169 2.52 17.05 -5.38
CA ASN A 169 1.30 16.75 -6.12
C ASN A 169 0.86 15.34 -5.78
N MET A 170 -0.39 15.17 -5.40
CA MET A 170 -0.96 13.88 -5.00
C MET A 170 -2.36 13.73 -5.60
N ILE A 171 -2.76 12.49 -5.86
CA ILE A 171 -4.13 12.17 -6.27
C ILE A 171 -5.06 12.08 -5.06
N LEU A 172 -6.36 12.20 -5.30
CA LEU A 172 -7.39 12.21 -4.25
C LEU A 172 -7.27 11.05 -3.24
N PRO A 173 -7.10 9.77 -3.62
CA PRO A 173 -6.93 8.70 -2.65
C PRO A 173 -5.71 8.89 -1.72
N THR A 174 -4.59 9.36 -2.27
CA THR A 174 -3.38 9.62 -1.48
C THR A 174 -3.62 10.75 -0.49
N ILE A 175 -4.23 11.86 -0.93
CA ILE A 175 -4.55 13.02 -0.07
C ILE A 175 -5.47 12.58 1.06
N SER A 176 -6.59 11.91 0.74
CA SER A 176 -7.58 11.51 1.73
C SER A 176 -6.99 10.54 2.77
N ASN A 177 -6.18 9.58 2.34
CA ASN A 177 -5.51 8.66 3.27
C ASN A 177 -4.52 9.41 4.19
N ILE A 178 -3.78 10.39 3.67
CA ILE A 178 -2.88 11.22 4.48
C ILE A 178 -3.66 12.10 5.45
N GLU A 179 -4.80 12.68 5.04
CA GLU A 179 -5.68 13.46 5.93
C GLU A 179 -6.17 12.61 7.09
N GLN A 180 -6.66 11.39 6.83
CA GLN A 180 -7.08 10.47 7.89
C GLN A 180 -5.93 10.13 8.84
N LEU A 181 -4.73 9.86 8.31
CA LEU A 181 -3.56 9.57 9.14
C LEU A 181 -3.09 10.79 9.95
N ALA A 182 -3.33 12.00 9.48
CA ALA A 182 -2.98 13.23 10.18
C ALA A 182 -3.82 13.50 11.43
N GLU A 183 -4.98 12.83 11.58
CA GLU A 183 -5.83 12.93 12.77
C GLU A 183 -5.22 12.22 13.98
N PHE A 184 -4.35 11.23 13.76
CA PHE A 184 -3.68 10.51 14.84
C PHE A 184 -2.47 11.26 15.37
N SER A 185 -2.23 11.15 16.69
CA SER A 185 -1.09 11.78 17.34
C SER A 185 0.21 10.99 17.13
N THR A 186 0.12 9.67 17.01
CA THR A 186 1.26 8.77 16.83
C THR A 186 0.95 7.67 15.78
N SER A 187 2.01 7.08 15.23
CA SER A 187 1.89 5.94 14.33
C SER A 187 1.28 4.70 15.01
N ASP A 188 1.58 4.50 16.30
CA ASP A 188 1.01 3.40 17.07
C ASP A 188 -0.49 3.59 17.32
N GLU A 189 -0.92 4.82 17.60
CA GLU A 189 -2.35 5.14 17.71
C GLU A 189 -3.09 4.82 16.41
N ALA A 190 -2.56 5.26 15.27
CA ALA A 190 -3.14 4.95 13.96
C ALA A 190 -3.20 3.44 13.71
N PHE A 191 -2.10 2.73 13.91
CA PHE A 191 -2.04 1.29 13.69
C PHE A 191 -3.04 0.54 14.58
N ASN A 192 -3.04 0.83 15.89
CA ASN A 192 -3.93 0.16 16.85
C ASN A 192 -5.42 0.43 16.56
N TYR A 193 -5.74 1.63 16.07
CA TYR A 193 -7.09 1.94 15.61
C TYR A 193 -7.52 0.98 14.49
N TYR A 194 -6.74 0.90 13.39
CA TYR A 194 -7.08 0.05 12.25
C TYR A 194 -7.00 -1.45 12.58
N GLU A 195 -6.07 -1.85 13.45
CA GLU A 195 -5.98 -3.22 13.95
C GLU A 195 -7.23 -3.63 14.75
N SER A 196 -7.79 -2.70 15.55
CA SER A 196 -8.99 -2.93 16.35
C SER A 196 -10.28 -3.04 15.54
N LEU A 197 -10.27 -2.63 14.28
CA LEU A 197 -11.43 -2.73 13.41
C LEU A 197 -11.76 -4.20 13.11
N GLY A 198 -13.04 -4.50 13.09
CA GLY A 198 -13.53 -5.85 12.81
C GLY A 198 -13.40 -6.25 11.33
N ASN A 199 -13.84 -7.47 11.05
CA ASN A 199 -13.87 -8.01 9.69
C ASN A 199 -14.74 -7.14 8.78
N ASN A 200 -14.29 -6.94 7.53
CA ASN A 200 -14.96 -6.13 6.52
C ASN A 200 -15.31 -4.71 6.99
N ALA A 201 -14.52 -4.15 7.91
CA ALA A 201 -14.78 -2.81 8.45
C ALA A 201 -14.39 -1.69 7.46
N ILE A 202 -13.42 -1.93 6.60
CA ILE A 202 -12.96 -0.97 5.59
C ILE A 202 -13.84 -1.07 4.36
N GLN A 203 -14.85 -0.20 4.29
CA GLN A 203 -15.77 -0.15 3.16
C GLN A 203 -15.15 0.54 1.95
N PRO A 204 -15.53 0.14 0.71
CA PRO A 204 -15.01 0.75 -0.50
C PRO A 204 -15.49 2.19 -0.66
N ILE A 205 -14.56 3.07 -0.97
CA ILE A 205 -14.80 4.46 -1.36
C ILE A 205 -14.85 4.50 -2.89
N LEU A 206 -16.04 4.72 -3.44
CA LEU A 206 -16.27 4.86 -4.87
C LEU A 206 -16.70 6.31 -5.14
N PRO A 207 -15.81 7.21 -5.57
CA PRO A 207 -16.21 8.57 -5.93
C PRO A 207 -17.16 8.54 -7.12
N LYS A 208 -18.18 9.40 -7.09
CA LYS A 208 -19.10 9.62 -8.20
C LYS A 208 -18.85 10.99 -8.80
N PHE A 209 -18.97 11.12 -10.11
CA PHE A 209 -18.75 12.36 -10.81
C PHE A 209 -19.94 12.67 -11.73
N ILE A 210 -20.40 13.91 -11.68
CA ILE A 210 -21.39 14.44 -12.62
C ILE A 210 -20.85 15.66 -13.35
N LYS A 211 -21.41 15.92 -14.50
CA LYS A 211 -21.14 17.15 -15.24
C LYS A 211 -22.23 18.18 -14.93
N GLN A 212 -21.87 19.25 -14.21
CA GLN A 212 -22.76 20.32 -13.86
C GLN A 212 -22.17 21.62 -14.42
N ASP A 213 -22.97 22.37 -15.22
CA ASP A 213 -22.56 23.61 -15.89
C ASP A 213 -21.23 23.50 -16.67
N GLY A 214 -21.02 22.35 -17.30
CA GLY A 214 -19.81 22.06 -18.10
C GLY A 214 -18.57 21.64 -17.28
N LYS A 215 -18.65 21.65 -15.95
CA LYS A 215 -17.57 21.23 -15.02
C LYS A 215 -17.89 19.89 -14.39
N TRP A 216 -16.83 19.11 -14.13
CA TRP A 216 -16.97 17.90 -13.34
C TRP A 216 -17.06 18.23 -11.85
N VAL A 217 -18.11 17.72 -11.19
CA VAL A 217 -18.30 17.79 -9.75
C VAL A 217 -18.20 16.36 -9.21
N GLY A 218 -17.31 16.15 -8.25
CA GLY A 218 -17.11 14.86 -7.59
C GLY A 218 -17.79 14.81 -6.23
N PHE A 219 -18.28 13.63 -5.86
CA PHE A 219 -18.87 13.34 -4.56
C PHE A 219 -18.21 12.10 -3.98
N LEU A 220 -17.96 12.12 -2.67
CA LEU A 220 -17.55 10.96 -1.91
C LEU A 220 -18.72 10.34 -1.17
N PRO A 221 -18.67 9.04 -0.83
CA PRO A 221 -19.69 8.41 -0.01
C PRO A 221 -19.94 9.19 1.29
N GLY A 222 -21.22 9.46 1.60
CA GLY A 222 -21.64 10.23 2.78
C GLY A 222 -21.72 11.74 2.57
N GLU A 223 -21.23 12.27 1.45
CA GLU A 223 -21.44 13.69 1.11
C GLU A 223 -22.85 13.93 0.61
N LYS A 224 -23.36 15.15 0.89
CA LYS A 224 -24.66 15.57 0.40
C LYS A 224 -24.68 15.56 -1.14
N GLY A 225 -25.63 14.84 -1.73
CA GLY A 225 -25.76 14.70 -3.17
C GLY A 225 -25.11 13.43 -3.74
N TYR A 226 -24.36 12.66 -2.92
CA TYR A 226 -23.75 11.41 -3.38
C TYR A 226 -24.80 10.37 -3.82
N ASP A 227 -25.90 10.24 -3.09
CA ASP A 227 -26.97 9.27 -3.40
C ASP A 227 -27.90 9.74 -4.51
N ASP A 228 -27.80 11.01 -4.91
CA ASP A 228 -28.59 11.62 -5.98
C ASP A 228 -27.95 11.41 -7.37
N VAL A 229 -26.78 10.78 -7.43
CA VAL A 229 -25.92 10.63 -8.62
C VAL A 229 -25.74 9.15 -9.01
#